data_07ccf5185abeb897b5c6adda215253d9
#
_entry.id   07ccf5185abeb897b5c6adda215253d9
#
_cell.length_a   1.000
_cell.length_b   1.000
_cell.length_c   1.000
_cell.angle_alpha   90.00
_cell.angle_beta   90.00
_cell.angle_gamma   90.00
#
_symmetry.space_group_name_H-M   'P 1'
#
loop_
_entity.id
_entity.type
_entity.pdbx_description
1 polymer ?
#
loop_
_entity_poly.entity_id
_entity_poly.type
_entity_poly.pdbx_seq_one_letter_code
_entity_poly.pdbx_strand_id
1 'polypeptide(L)'
;MGAAAAFLFDLDGTLADTLPDLAASTNHVRALHDLPPVADATVRGFLGDGAKALLRRALAERSPDEAALERAFERYAEHHAQHCHDRSRLFPRVAEHLGALRDRGHPMAIVTNKPERFAAPVVRSLGLHEFTSVVIGGDTLTTRKPDPAMLAHALRLLGAETDGATMVGDGLQDVRAGKALGVRTIACLFGYGDPAALTAEGPDALWSQFGGTP
;
A
#
# COMPACT_ATOMS: atom_id res chain seq x y z
N MET A 1 24.36 -22.32 5.58
CA MET A 1 24.01 -21.07 4.86
C MET A 1 22.78 -20.54 5.55
N GLY A 2 22.82 -19.34 6.12
CA GLY A 2 21.63 -18.72 6.73
C GLY A 2 20.52 -18.56 5.68
N ALA A 3 19.25 -18.66 6.10
CA ALA A 3 18.12 -18.42 5.22
C ALA A 3 18.19 -16.99 4.66
N ALA A 4 17.84 -16.81 3.39
CA ALA A 4 17.82 -15.48 2.75
C ALA A 4 16.75 -14.62 3.45
N ALA A 5 17.09 -13.38 3.78
CA ALA A 5 16.18 -12.43 4.42
C ALA A 5 14.95 -12.17 3.55
N ALA A 6 13.76 -12.19 4.15
CA ALA A 6 12.52 -11.91 3.45
C ALA A 6 12.22 -10.40 3.37
N PHE A 7 11.62 -9.96 2.28
CA PHE A 7 11.17 -8.58 2.11
C PHE A 7 9.66 -8.52 1.94
N LEU A 8 9.00 -7.69 2.73
CA LEU A 8 7.58 -7.39 2.68
C LEU A 8 7.42 -5.95 2.21
N PHE A 9 6.66 -5.73 1.16
CA PHE A 9 6.48 -4.40 0.56
C PHE A 9 5.02 -3.97 0.64
N ASP A 10 4.77 -2.73 1.00
CA ASP A 10 3.48 -2.12 0.67
C ASP A 10 3.39 -1.85 -0.85
N LEU A 11 2.20 -1.58 -1.35
CA LEU A 11 1.92 -1.35 -2.77
C LEU A 11 1.79 0.13 -3.10
N ASP A 12 0.70 0.75 -2.61
CA ASP A 12 0.31 2.13 -2.96
C ASP A 12 1.24 3.14 -2.27
N GLY A 13 2.01 3.92 -3.01
CA GLY A 13 2.98 4.88 -2.46
C GLY A 13 4.37 4.28 -2.18
N THR A 14 4.51 2.96 -2.29
CA THR A 14 5.78 2.26 -2.05
C THR A 14 6.34 1.64 -3.32
N LEU A 15 5.68 0.63 -3.88
CA LEU A 15 6.06 0.01 -5.14
C LEU A 15 5.50 0.77 -6.34
N ALA A 16 4.29 1.31 -6.21
CA ALA A 16 3.55 1.93 -7.29
C ALA A 16 2.98 3.30 -6.90
N ASP A 17 3.09 4.26 -7.83
CA ASP A 17 2.29 5.46 -7.80
C ASP A 17 0.91 5.15 -8.42
N THR A 18 -0.05 4.90 -7.55
CA THR A 18 -1.45 4.60 -7.87
C THR A 18 -2.38 5.79 -7.62
N LEU A 19 -1.83 6.91 -7.14
CA LEU A 19 -2.59 8.10 -6.77
C LEU A 19 -3.48 8.63 -7.89
N PRO A 20 -3.06 8.65 -9.18
CA PRO A 20 -3.92 9.13 -10.27
C PRO A 20 -5.21 8.33 -10.43
N ASP A 21 -5.18 7.00 -10.21
CA ASP A 21 -6.35 6.12 -10.34
C ASP A 21 -7.24 6.15 -9.09
N LEU A 22 -6.61 6.28 -7.90
CA LEU A 22 -7.32 6.53 -6.65
C LEU A 22 -8.08 7.86 -6.70
N ALA A 23 -7.45 8.92 -7.22
CA ALA A 23 -8.04 10.24 -7.37
C ALA A 23 -9.18 10.24 -8.40
N ALA A 24 -9.02 9.56 -9.53
CA ALA A 24 -10.09 9.42 -10.52
C ALA A 24 -11.32 8.74 -9.93
N SER A 25 -11.15 7.63 -9.22
CA SER A 25 -12.25 6.89 -8.59
C SER A 25 -12.90 7.70 -7.46
N THR A 26 -12.11 8.45 -6.69
CA THR A 26 -12.62 9.36 -5.66
C THR A 26 -13.45 10.48 -6.27
N ASN A 27 -12.95 11.12 -7.32
CA ASN A 27 -13.64 12.19 -8.02
C ASN A 27 -14.89 11.72 -8.78
N HIS A 28 -14.88 10.47 -9.27
CA HIS A 28 -16.08 9.84 -9.81
C HIS A 28 -17.20 9.81 -8.74
N VAL A 29 -16.90 9.35 -7.54
CA VAL A 29 -17.89 9.31 -6.44
C VAL A 29 -18.30 10.72 -6.01
N ARG A 30 -17.37 11.70 -5.93
CA ARG A 30 -17.70 13.09 -5.62
C ARG A 30 -18.71 13.66 -6.61
N ALA A 31 -18.52 13.40 -7.91
CA ALA A 31 -19.46 13.83 -8.96
C ALA A 31 -20.86 13.23 -8.78
N LEU A 32 -21.00 11.97 -8.34
CA LEU A 32 -22.29 11.35 -8.03
C LEU A 32 -23.01 12.01 -6.83
N HIS A 33 -22.27 12.78 -6.04
CA HIS A 33 -22.80 13.55 -4.89
C HIS A 33 -22.86 15.06 -5.17
N ASP A 34 -22.81 15.49 -6.43
CA ASP A 34 -22.81 16.90 -6.83
C ASP A 34 -21.72 17.74 -6.14
N LEU A 35 -20.54 17.13 -5.96
CA LEU A 35 -19.35 17.79 -5.41
C LEU A 35 -18.32 18.03 -6.51
N PRO A 36 -17.63 19.18 -6.52
CA PRO A 36 -16.57 19.43 -7.48
C PRO A 36 -15.39 18.47 -7.27
N PRO A 37 -14.63 18.17 -8.33
CA PRO A 37 -13.43 17.35 -8.20
C PRO A 37 -12.41 18.03 -7.29
N VAL A 38 -11.61 17.21 -6.59
CA VAL A 38 -10.45 17.67 -5.79
C VAL A 38 -9.15 17.24 -6.48
N ALA A 39 -8.07 17.99 -6.24
CA ALA A 39 -6.76 17.68 -6.77
C ALA A 39 -6.20 16.36 -6.19
N ASP A 40 -5.32 15.70 -6.94
CA ASP A 40 -4.64 14.47 -6.50
C ASP A 40 -3.92 14.67 -5.15
N ALA A 41 -3.28 15.83 -4.94
CA ALA A 41 -2.65 16.18 -3.67
C ALA A 41 -3.63 16.17 -2.48
N THR A 42 -4.89 16.57 -2.69
CA THR A 42 -5.94 16.50 -1.67
C THR A 42 -6.31 15.04 -1.39
N VAL A 43 -6.48 14.23 -2.44
CA VAL A 43 -6.79 12.80 -2.31
C VAL A 43 -5.66 12.06 -1.60
N ARG A 44 -4.40 12.42 -1.87
CA ARG A 44 -3.23 11.89 -1.14
C ARG A 44 -3.40 12.02 0.38
N GLY A 45 -3.89 13.17 0.87
CA GLY A 45 -4.16 13.39 2.29
C GLY A 45 -5.30 12.54 2.88
N PHE A 46 -6.08 11.87 2.04
CA PHE A 46 -7.15 10.96 2.48
C PHE A 46 -6.69 9.50 2.61
N LEU A 47 -5.49 9.15 2.12
CA LEU A 47 -4.99 7.77 2.05
C LEU A 47 -4.46 7.28 3.42
N GLY A 48 -4.25 5.97 3.51
CA GLY A 48 -3.62 5.30 4.66
C GLY A 48 -4.55 4.38 5.44
N ASP A 49 -5.82 4.77 5.64
CA ASP A 49 -6.77 4.04 6.50
C ASP A 49 -7.79 3.18 5.70
N GLY A 50 -7.53 2.98 4.41
CA GLY A 50 -8.39 2.21 3.51
C GLY A 50 -9.50 3.02 2.84
N ALA A 51 -10.19 2.39 1.87
CA ALA A 51 -11.09 3.08 0.94
C ALA A 51 -12.33 3.72 1.60
N LYS A 52 -12.90 3.11 2.66
CA LYS A 52 -14.04 3.72 3.37
C LYS A 52 -13.63 5.00 4.11
N ALA A 53 -12.45 5.02 4.74
CA ALA A 53 -11.92 6.22 5.40
C ALA A 53 -11.61 7.33 4.38
N LEU A 54 -11.03 6.97 3.22
CA LEU A 54 -10.85 7.88 2.10
C LEU A 54 -12.17 8.52 1.69
N LEU A 55 -13.21 7.73 1.46
CA LEU A 55 -14.52 8.25 1.02
C LEU A 55 -15.19 9.11 2.09
N ARG A 56 -15.08 8.76 3.38
CA ARG A 56 -15.57 9.61 4.47
C ARG A 56 -14.94 11.00 4.44
N ARG A 57 -13.64 11.08 4.18
CA ARG A 57 -12.90 12.35 4.03
C ARG A 57 -13.29 13.07 2.73
N ALA A 58 -13.41 12.33 1.63
CA ALA A 58 -13.74 12.86 0.32
C ALA A 58 -15.18 13.42 0.22
N LEU A 59 -16.10 12.95 1.05
CA LEU A 59 -17.50 13.36 1.10
C LEU A 59 -17.84 14.16 2.37
N ALA A 60 -16.84 14.68 3.09
CA ALA A 60 -17.04 15.36 4.37
C ALA A 60 -18.05 16.54 4.28
N GLU A 61 -18.11 17.24 3.14
CA GLU A 61 -19.07 18.34 2.89
C GLU A 61 -20.53 17.87 2.89
N ARG A 62 -20.79 16.59 2.69
CA ARG A 62 -22.13 15.98 2.72
C ARG A 62 -22.44 15.31 4.05
N SER A 63 -21.46 15.21 4.97
CA SER A 63 -21.61 14.55 6.29
C SER A 63 -22.33 13.19 6.18
N PRO A 64 -21.86 12.24 5.35
CA PRO A 64 -22.57 11.01 5.07
C PRO A 64 -22.68 10.13 6.32
N ASP A 65 -23.85 9.55 6.55
CA ASP A 65 -24.03 8.46 7.53
C ASP A 65 -23.40 7.14 7.00
N GLU A 66 -23.38 6.10 7.84
CA GLU A 66 -22.76 4.82 7.45
C GLU A 66 -23.42 4.17 6.24
N ALA A 67 -24.75 4.28 6.09
CA ALA A 67 -25.48 3.72 4.96
C ALA A 67 -25.12 4.46 3.65
N ALA A 68 -24.99 5.79 3.71
CA ALA A 68 -24.53 6.60 2.58
C ALA A 68 -23.08 6.29 2.21
N LEU A 69 -22.20 6.09 3.20
CA LEU A 69 -20.81 5.66 2.97
C LEU A 69 -20.71 4.27 2.34
N GLU A 70 -21.57 3.33 2.74
CA GLU A 70 -21.58 2.01 2.12
C GLU A 70 -21.97 2.10 0.64
N ARG A 71 -23.03 2.85 0.30
CA ARG A 71 -23.41 3.11 -1.09
C ARG A 71 -22.32 3.82 -1.89
N ALA A 72 -21.67 4.80 -1.28
CA ALA A 72 -20.53 5.50 -1.90
C ALA A 72 -19.36 4.53 -2.15
N PHE A 73 -19.08 3.63 -1.22
CA PHE A 73 -18.06 2.61 -1.37
C PHE A 73 -18.38 1.61 -2.49
N GLU A 74 -19.64 1.20 -2.65
CA GLU A 74 -20.07 0.36 -3.77
C GLU A 74 -19.78 1.05 -5.12
N ARG A 75 -20.15 2.33 -5.27
CA ARG A 75 -19.86 3.11 -6.49
C ARG A 75 -18.37 3.30 -6.75
N TYR A 76 -17.62 3.58 -5.67
CA TYR A 76 -16.16 3.62 -5.75
C TYR A 76 -15.60 2.28 -6.22
N ALA A 77 -16.07 1.19 -5.64
CA ALA A 77 -15.59 -0.15 -5.93
C ALA A 77 -15.88 -0.57 -7.38
N GLU A 78 -17.08 -0.25 -7.89
CA GLU A 78 -17.47 -0.50 -9.29
C GLU A 78 -16.52 0.24 -10.26
N HIS A 79 -16.30 1.54 -10.04
CA HIS A 79 -15.42 2.35 -10.87
C HIS A 79 -13.96 1.91 -10.73
N HIS A 80 -13.47 1.79 -9.48
CA HIS A 80 -12.08 1.47 -9.22
C HIS A 80 -11.68 0.07 -9.71
N ALA A 81 -12.60 -0.91 -9.69
CA ALA A 81 -12.33 -2.24 -10.23
C ALA A 81 -11.99 -2.23 -11.73
N GLN A 82 -12.53 -1.28 -12.48
CA GLN A 82 -12.30 -1.13 -13.92
C GLN A 82 -11.09 -0.24 -14.23
N HIS A 83 -10.75 0.69 -13.33
CA HIS A 83 -9.81 1.79 -13.57
C HIS A 83 -8.63 1.87 -12.59
N CYS A 84 -8.42 0.85 -11.74
CA CYS A 84 -7.40 0.90 -10.68
C CYS A 84 -5.96 0.78 -11.18
N HIS A 85 -5.74 0.61 -12.48
CA HIS A 85 -4.43 0.42 -13.10
C HIS A 85 -4.24 1.16 -14.43
N ASP A 86 -5.16 2.09 -14.78
CA ASP A 86 -5.12 2.82 -16.06
C ASP A 86 -3.90 3.74 -16.15
N ARG A 87 -3.58 4.43 -15.05
CA ARG A 87 -2.50 5.43 -14.96
C ARG A 87 -1.44 5.09 -13.92
N SER A 88 -1.64 4.02 -13.14
CA SER A 88 -0.67 3.55 -12.16
C SER A 88 0.67 3.23 -12.83
N ARG A 89 1.79 3.53 -12.15
CA ARG A 89 3.16 3.28 -12.62
C ARG A 89 4.02 2.82 -11.46
N LEU A 90 5.04 2.02 -11.74
CA LEU A 90 6.08 1.74 -10.74
C LEU A 90 6.84 3.02 -10.39
N PHE A 91 7.20 3.18 -9.12
CA PHE A 91 8.20 4.19 -8.78
C PHE A 91 9.55 3.87 -9.43
N PRO A 92 10.38 4.89 -9.68
CA PRO A 92 11.71 4.69 -10.26
C PRO A 92 12.51 3.65 -9.47
N ARG A 93 13.25 2.79 -10.16
CA ARG A 93 14.13 1.74 -9.62
C ARG A 93 13.44 0.55 -8.96
N VAL A 94 12.12 0.51 -8.85
CA VAL A 94 11.41 -0.61 -8.22
C VAL A 94 11.71 -1.93 -8.92
N ALA A 95 11.50 -2.02 -10.23
CA ALA A 95 11.74 -3.26 -10.98
C ALA A 95 13.20 -3.72 -10.92
N GLU A 96 14.16 -2.78 -11.02
CA GLU A 96 15.60 -3.05 -10.88
C GLU A 96 15.92 -3.65 -9.50
N HIS A 97 15.43 -3.04 -8.45
CA HIS A 97 15.73 -3.46 -7.08
C HIS A 97 15.08 -4.81 -6.74
N LEU A 98 13.81 -5.01 -7.12
CA LEU A 98 13.11 -6.29 -6.93
C LEU A 98 13.81 -7.40 -7.73
N GLY A 99 14.27 -7.11 -8.95
CA GLY A 99 15.08 -8.05 -9.74
C GLY A 99 16.35 -8.45 -9.02
N ALA A 100 17.09 -7.49 -8.47
CA ALA A 100 18.31 -7.76 -7.71
C ALA A 100 18.08 -8.57 -6.44
N LEU A 101 16.95 -8.37 -5.74
CA LEU A 101 16.56 -9.17 -4.58
C LEU A 101 16.20 -10.60 -4.99
N ARG A 102 15.41 -10.78 -6.06
CA ARG A 102 15.06 -12.08 -6.61
C ARG A 102 16.31 -12.88 -7.03
N ASP A 103 17.24 -12.24 -7.73
CA ASP A 103 18.46 -12.90 -8.23
C ASP A 103 19.41 -13.32 -7.09
N ARG A 104 19.27 -12.70 -5.91
CA ARG A 104 19.94 -13.10 -4.66
C ARG A 104 19.14 -14.15 -3.86
N GLY A 105 17.97 -14.56 -4.34
CA GLY A 105 17.13 -15.57 -3.70
C GLY A 105 16.34 -15.06 -2.49
N HIS A 106 16.14 -13.75 -2.35
CA HIS A 106 15.32 -13.18 -1.27
C HIS A 106 13.84 -13.46 -1.51
N PRO A 107 13.12 -14.13 -0.59
CA PRO A 107 11.67 -14.25 -0.69
C PRO A 107 11.01 -12.87 -0.53
N MET A 108 9.98 -12.62 -1.34
CA MET A 108 9.28 -11.32 -1.35
C MET A 108 7.77 -11.51 -1.26
N ALA A 109 7.06 -10.61 -0.58
CA ALA A 109 5.61 -10.51 -0.61
C ALA A 109 5.16 -9.06 -0.69
N ILE A 110 3.96 -8.85 -1.25
CA ILE A 110 3.24 -7.59 -1.20
C ILE A 110 2.22 -7.68 -0.06
N VAL A 111 2.24 -6.71 0.87
CA VAL A 111 1.35 -6.65 2.03
C VAL A 111 0.74 -5.26 2.10
N THR A 112 -0.51 -5.11 1.68
CA THR A 112 -1.16 -3.81 1.50
C THR A 112 -2.52 -3.73 2.19
N ASN A 113 -2.88 -2.53 2.69
CA ASN A 113 -4.23 -2.26 3.19
C ASN A 113 -5.27 -2.08 2.07
N LYS A 114 -4.84 -2.03 0.80
CA LYS A 114 -5.72 -2.07 -0.37
C LYS A 114 -6.42 -3.43 -0.46
N PRO A 115 -7.74 -3.49 -0.66
CA PRO A 115 -8.45 -4.75 -0.90
C PRO A 115 -7.82 -5.57 -2.03
N GLU A 116 -7.74 -6.89 -1.86
CA GLU A 116 -7.07 -7.80 -2.79
C GLU A 116 -7.64 -7.68 -4.22
N ARG A 117 -8.96 -7.54 -4.34
CA ARG A 117 -9.64 -7.35 -5.66
C ARG A 117 -9.13 -6.14 -6.44
N PHE A 118 -8.55 -5.14 -5.79
CA PHE A 118 -7.94 -3.96 -6.43
C PHE A 118 -6.41 -4.08 -6.50
N ALA A 119 -5.79 -4.75 -5.54
CA ALA A 119 -4.34 -4.95 -5.53
C ALA A 119 -3.89 -5.90 -6.65
N ALA A 120 -4.59 -7.02 -6.84
CA ALA A 120 -4.22 -8.04 -7.81
C ALA A 120 -4.18 -7.55 -9.28
N PRO A 121 -5.13 -6.75 -9.79
CA PRO A 121 -5.02 -6.13 -11.11
C PRO A 121 -3.82 -5.20 -11.24
N VAL A 122 -3.55 -4.35 -10.25
CA VAL A 122 -2.38 -3.44 -10.24
C VAL A 122 -1.08 -4.24 -10.25
N VAL A 123 -0.95 -5.25 -9.40
CA VAL A 123 0.22 -6.15 -9.35
C VAL A 123 0.48 -6.80 -10.70
N ARG A 124 -0.57 -7.25 -11.39
CA ARG A 124 -0.45 -7.85 -12.73
C ARG A 124 -0.08 -6.84 -13.80
N SER A 125 -0.77 -5.71 -13.86
CA SER A 125 -0.56 -4.70 -14.91
C SER A 125 0.84 -4.08 -14.85
N LEU A 126 1.43 -4.00 -13.64
CA LEU A 126 2.76 -3.46 -13.42
C LEU A 126 3.88 -4.53 -13.44
N GLY A 127 3.57 -5.79 -13.74
CA GLY A 127 4.56 -6.87 -13.81
C GLY A 127 5.11 -7.31 -12.44
N LEU A 128 4.54 -6.85 -11.32
CA LEU A 128 5.02 -7.19 -9.98
C LEU A 128 4.86 -8.68 -9.64
N HIS A 129 3.93 -9.38 -10.31
CA HIS A 129 3.73 -10.82 -10.17
C HIS A 129 4.93 -11.66 -10.64
N GLU A 130 5.85 -11.09 -11.40
CA GLU A 130 7.11 -11.73 -11.82
C GLU A 130 8.11 -11.84 -10.65
N PHE A 131 7.95 -11.05 -9.60
CA PHE A 131 8.84 -11.01 -8.44
C PHE A 131 8.27 -11.77 -7.24
N THR A 132 6.95 -11.84 -7.10
CA THR A 132 6.28 -12.57 -6.01
C THR A 132 4.88 -13.03 -6.40
N SER A 133 4.50 -14.23 -5.92
CA SER A 133 3.12 -14.72 -5.98
C SER A 133 2.34 -14.47 -4.68
N VAL A 134 3.00 -13.97 -3.62
CA VAL A 134 2.36 -13.72 -2.33
C VAL A 134 1.90 -12.27 -2.27
N VAL A 135 0.59 -12.08 -2.32
CA VAL A 135 -0.07 -10.77 -2.18
C VAL A 135 -1.10 -10.88 -1.06
N ILE A 136 -0.95 -10.07 -0.02
CA ILE A 136 -1.86 -9.99 1.12
C ILE A 136 -2.58 -8.65 1.02
N GLY A 137 -3.85 -8.70 0.70
CA GLY A 137 -4.71 -7.52 0.61
C GLY A 137 -5.36 -7.18 1.95
N GLY A 138 -5.92 -5.97 2.05
CA GLY A 138 -6.54 -5.46 3.28
C GLY A 138 -7.82 -6.17 3.70
N ASP A 139 -8.30 -7.13 2.93
CA ASP A 139 -9.45 -8.01 3.20
C ASP A 139 -9.09 -9.49 3.22
N THR A 140 -7.81 -9.84 3.08
CA THR A 140 -7.32 -11.24 3.20
C THR A 140 -7.47 -11.75 4.64
N LEU A 141 -7.28 -10.88 5.64
CA LEU A 141 -7.48 -11.17 7.06
C LEU A 141 -8.55 -10.25 7.65
N THR A 142 -8.97 -10.52 8.87
CA THR A 142 -9.91 -9.66 9.62
C THR A 142 -9.26 -8.38 10.14
N THR A 143 -7.94 -8.35 10.26
CA THR A 143 -7.13 -7.20 10.70
C THR A 143 -6.32 -6.63 9.54
N ARG A 144 -5.84 -5.40 9.72
CA ARG A 144 -5.04 -4.66 8.75
C ARG A 144 -3.84 -4.03 9.42
N LYS A 145 -2.80 -3.63 8.65
CA LYS A 145 -1.74 -2.79 9.19
C LYS A 145 -2.33 -1.55 9.87
N PRO A 146 -1.94 -1.20 11.07
CA PRO A 146 -0.69 -1.54 11.78
C PRO A 146 -0.71 -2.85 12.60
N ASP A 147 -1.77 -3.67 12.57
CA ASP A 147 -1.74 -5.00 13.17
C ASP A 147 -0.68 -5.86 12.44
N PRO A 148 0.22 -6.56 13.16
CA PRO A 148 1.30 -7.34 12.56
C PRO A 148 0.84 -8.64 11.88
N ALA A 149 -0.42 -9.05 12.05
CA ALA A 149 -0.91 -10.34 11.57
C ALA A 149 -0.75 -10.54 10.05
N MET A 150 -0.94 -9.46 9.25
CA MET A 150 -0.76 -9.55 7.79
C MET A 150 0.70 -9.86 7.42
N LEU A 151 1.67 -9.25 8.12
CA LEU A 151 3.10 -9.48 7.90
C LEU A 151 3.49 -10.89 8.31
N ALA A 152 3.02 -11.34 9.48
CA ALA A 152 3.24 -12.71 9.97
C ALA A 152 2.64 -13.75 9.00
N HIS A 153 1.47 -13.48 8.46
CA HIS A 153 0.83 -14.34 7.46
C HIS A 153 1.66 -14.43 6.17
N ALA A 154 2.16 -13.29 5.66
CA ALA A 154 3.01 -13.24 4.48
C ALA A 154 4.31 -14.05 4.68
N LEU A 155 5.01 -13.88 5.82
CA LEU A 155 6.21 -14.64 6.16
C LEU A 155 5.94 -16.15 6.20
N ARG A 156 4.82 -16.56 6.80
CA ARG A 156 4.42 -17.97 6.83
C ARG A 156 4.22 -18.55 5.42
N LEU A 157 3.58 -17.81 4.52
CA LEU A 157 3.40 -18.24 3.12
C LEU A 157 4.72 -18.29 2.34
N LEU A 158 5.67 -17.42 2.67
CA LEU A 158 7.02 -17.43 2.10
C LEU A 158 7.91 -18.54 2.68
N GLY A 159 7.49 -19.21 3.76
CA GLY A 159 8.35 -20.13 4.51
C GLY A 159 9.55 -19.43 5.14
N ALA A 160 9.41 -18.15 5.50
CA ALA A 160 10.47 -17.31 6.02
C ALA A 160 10.26 -16.99 7.50
N GLU A 161 11.38 -16.83 8.22
CA GLU A 161 11.36 -16.44 9.63
C GLU A 161 11.24 -14.92 9.80
N THR A 162 10.84 -14.50 10.99
CA THR A 162 10.80 -13.07 11.35
C THR A 162 12.20 -12.48 11.43
N ASP A 163 13.16 -13.26 11.90
CA ASP A 163 14.56 -12.83 11.98
C ASP A 163 15.15 -12.53 10.60
N GLY A 164 15.71 -11.33 10.45
CA GLY A 164 16.24 -10.81 9.19
C GLY A 164 15.18 -10.35 8.18
N ALA A 165 13.87 -10.50 8.45
CA ALA A 165 12.82 -9.98 7.58
C ALA A 165 12.76 -8.45 7.64
N THR A 166 12.32 -7.83 6.54
CA THR A 166 12.21 -6.37 6.40
C THR A 166 10.84 -5.98 5.86
N MET A 167 10.16 -5.04 6.53
CA MET A 167 8.99 -4.34 6.01
C MET A 167 9.40 -3.01 5.39
N VAL A 168 9.00 -2.79 4.15
CA VAL A 168 9.24 -1.56 3.37
C VAL A 168 7.88 -0.92 3.06
N GLY A 169 7.67 0.32 3.47
CA GLY A 169 6.41 1.02 3.25
C GLY A 169 6.55 2.53 3.37
N ASP A 170 5.52 3.27 2.96
CA ASP A 170 5.48 4.73 3.01
C ASP A 170 4.48 5.29 4.02
N GLY A 171 3.79 4.41 4.77
CA GLY A 171 2.82 4.80 5.78
C GLY A 171 3.24 4.47 7.21
N LEU A 172 2.70 5.20 8.18
CA LEU A 172 2.90 4.90 9.61
C LEU A 172 2.44 3.48 9.96
N GLN A 173 1.39 2.98 9.31
CA GLN A 173 0.85 1.64 9.49
C GLN A 173 1.88 0.56 9.14
N ASP A 174 2.77 0.81 8.18
CA ASP A 174 3.81 -0.13 7.76
C ASP A 174 4.91 -0.24 8.81
N VAL A 175 5.41 0.92 9.24
CA VAL A 175 6.44 1.01 10.27
C VAL A 175 5.95 0.38 11.57
N ARG A 176 4.73 0.71 11.99
CA ARG A 176 4.12 0.18 13.23
C ARG A 176 3.90 -1.32 13.17
N ALA A 177 3.37 -1.84 12.04
CA ALA A 177 3.20 -3.28 11.85
C ALA A 177 4.55 -4.01 11.89
N GLY A 178 5.58 -3.48 11.21
CA GLY A 178 6.92 -4.03 11.24
C GLY A 178 7.52 -4.08 12.64
N LYS A 179 7.45 -2.96 13.36
CA LYS A 179 7.92 -2.89 14.77
C LYS A 179 7.15 -3.85 15.69
N ALA A 180 5.82 -3.92 15.54
CA ALA A 180 4.99 -4.81 16.35
C ALA A 180 5.31 -6.29 16.11
N LEU A 181 5.75 -6.65 14.89
CA LEU A 181 6.22 -8.01 14.57
C LEU A 181 7.68 -8.24 14.95
N GLY A 182 8.47 -7.18 15.17
CA GLY A 182 9.91 -7.27 15.44
C GLY A 182 10.77 -7.47 14.19
N VAL A 183 10.26 -7.08 13.00
CA VAL A 183 11.04 -7.08 11.76
C VAL A 183 11.68 -5.71 11.52
N ARG A 184 12.76 -5.69 10.75
CA ARG A 184 13.37 -4.43 10.29
C ARG A 184 12.37 -3.60 9.51
N THR A 185 12.40 -2.28 9.68
CA THR A 185 11.48 -1.34 9.01
C THR A 185 12.23 -0.31 8.17
N ILE A 186 11.76 -0.11 6.94
CA ILE A 186 12.27 0.92 6.03
C ILE A 186 11.10 1.81 5.62
N ALA A 187 11.18 3.11 5.92
CA ALA A 187 10.17 4.06 5.51
C ALA A 187 10.57 4.79 4.21
N CYS A 188 9.67 4.76 3.23
CA CYS A 188 9.81 5.43 1.95
C CYS A 188 9.30 6.88 2.02
N LEU A 189 10.20 7.87 2.00
CA LEU A 189 9.86 9.29 2.10
C LEU A 189 9.31 9.88 0.78
N PHE A 190 9.46 9.18 -0.33
CA PHE A 190 8.95 9.59 -1.65
C PHE A 190 7.48 9.23 -1.88
N GLY A 191 6.90 8.41 -0.99
CA GLY A 191 5.53 7.93 -1.08
C GLY A 191 4.48 8.95 -0.63
N TYR A 192 3.33 8.46 -0.16
CA TYR A 192 2.19 9.31 0.19
C TYR A 192 2.19 9.80 1.64
N GLY A 193 2.89 9.08 2.54
CA GLY A 193 2.97 9.42 3.95
C GLY A 193 3.68 10.75 4.22
N ASP A 194 3.44 11.33 5.39
CA ASP A 194 4.14 12.53 5.85
C ASP A 194 5.58 12.19 6.26
N PRO A 195 6.61 12.73 5.58
CA PRO A 195 8.00 12.44 5.88
C PRO A 195 8.42 12.77 7.33
N ALA A 196 7.85 13.85 7.91
CA ALA A 196 8.17 14.24 9.29
C ALA A 196 7.59 13.23 10.29
N ALA A 197 6.34 12.80 10.09
CA ALA A 197 5.72 11.78 10.93
C ALA A 197 6.41 10.41 10.79
N LEU A 198 6.78 10.01 9.58
CA LEU A 198 7.53 8.78 9.33
C LEU A 198 8.90 8.78 10.02
N THR A 199 9.62 9.90 9.95
CA THR A 199 10.91 10.05 10.62
C THR A 199 10.75 9.99 12.14
N ALA A 200 9.73 10.66 12.69
CA ALA A 200 9.44 10.66 14.12
C ALA A 200 9.00 9.28 14.64
N GLU A 201 8.39 8.45 13.80
CA GLU A 201 8.04 7.07 14.15
C GLU A 201 9.30 6.19 14.37
N GLY A 202 10.47 6.61 13.87
CA GLY A 202 11.76 5.97 14.08
C GLY A 202 11.88 4.59 13.43
N PRO A 203 11.73 4.48 12.10
CA PRO A 203 12.05 3.25 11.38
C PRO A 203 13.57 2.98 11.43
N ASP A 204 14.00 1.75 11.11
CA ASP A 204 15.41 1.39 11.08
C ASP A 204 16.19 2.05 9.94
N ALA A 205 15.48 2.44 8.86
CA ALA A 205 16.06 3.20 7.76
C ALA A 205 15.02 4.07 7.05
N LEU A 206 15.51 5.13 6.38
CA LEU A 206 14.73 6.06 5.57
C LEU A 206 15.22 6.01 4.13
N TRP A 207 14.32 5.79 3.17
CA TRP A 207 14.62 5.84 1.75
C TRP A 207 14.03 7.10 1.10
N SER A 208 14.88 7.95 0.55
CA SER A 208 14.47 9.10 -0.27
C SER A 208 14.15 8.72 -1.73
N GLN A 209 14.59 7.54 -2.16
CA GLN A 209 14.25 6.87 -3.42
C GLN A 209 14.25 5.36 -3.19
N PHE A 210 13.53 4.60 -4.01
CA PHE A 210 13.43 3.14 -3.84
C PHE A 210 14.81 2.47 -4.00
N GLY A 211 15.13 1.57 -3.08
CA GLY A 211 16.44 0.90 -3.04
C GLY A 211 17.60 1.82 -2.66
N GLY A 212 17.31 2.96 -2.04
CA GLY A 212 18.35 3.85 -1.49
C GLY A 212 19.18 3.12 -0.41
N THR A 213 20.42 3.57 -0.22
CA THR A 213 21.21 3.10 0.93
C THR A 213 20.53 3.52 2.23
N PRO A 214 20.44 2.62 3.20
CA PRO A 214 19.94 2.94 4.54
C PRO A 214 20.76 4.03 5.20
#